data_27ccd345f3054d1b8e928b655e0b372a
#
_entry.id   27ccd345f3054d1b8e928b655e0b372a
#
_cell.length_a   1.000
_cell.length_b   1.000
_cell.length_c   1.000
_cell.angle_alpha   90.00
_cell.angle_beta   90.00
_cell.angle_gamma   90.00
#
_symmetry.space_group_name_H-M   'P 1'
#
loop_
_entity.id
_entity.type
_entity.pdbx_description
1 polymer ?
#
loop_
_entity_poly.entity_id
_entity_poly.type
_entity_poly.pdbx_seq_one_letter_code
_entity_poly.pdbx_strand_id
1 'polypeptide(L)'
;MIPVRVRVRVRAVFFDAGATLLYPDPPVEEVYARVFSGDGARFTAGDLRDALAATWAAVQAEEKDGGDRYGGVRGEAEFWRAFLTRVRGLLDGGVVSPAAFERLAAHFRSREAWRVYPDVLPILEHLKAADVGLAVVSNWDSFLPRLLEGHGLSPFFQTVSVSAIEGTGKPEAEIFRRTCARLGVSPEEVLHVGDSPRDDYEGARGAGLRAVLLDRDDRHPHVAERIRSLSEIAGIAGRAARPDLIGSAPTS
;
A
#
# COMPACT_ATOMS: atom_id res chain seq x y z
N MET A 1 15.99 22.01 32.23
CA MET A 1 15.25 22.48 31.05
C MET A 1 14.61 21.24 30.42
N ILE A 2 13.30 21.06 30.55
CA ILE A 2 12.57 19.93 29.97
C ILE A 2 12.42 20.26 28.49
N PRO A 3 12.85 19.38 27.55
CA PRO A 3 12.67 19.66 26.15
C PRO A 3 11.19 19.74 25.83
N VAL A 4 10.73 20.90 25.31
CA VAL A 4 9.41 21.07 24.75
C VAL A 4 9.30 20.08 23.59
N ARG A 5 8.55 18.99 23.76
CA ARG A 5 8.14 18.13 22.65
C ARG A 5 7.18 18.96 21.78
N VAL A 6 7.72 19.61 20.77
CA VAL A 6 6.90 20.19 19.71
C VAL A 6 6.15 19.02 19.07
N ARG A 7 4.83 18.93 19.31
CA ARG A 7 3.98 17.97 18.59
C ARG A 7 3.89 18.46 17.15
N VAL A 8 4.70 17.88 16.27
CA VAL A 8 4.63 18.18 14.83
C VAL A 8 3.22 17.81 14.34
N ARG A 9 2.57 18.78 13.71
CA ARG A 9 1.23 18.59 13.12
C ARG A 9 1.34 17.68 11.91
N VAL A 10 0.46 16.68 11.80
CA VAL A 10 0.32 15.90 10.57
C VAL A 10 -0.32 16.79 9.49
N ARG A 11 0.40 17.07 8.42
CA ARG A 11 -0.04 17.85 7.25
C ARG A 11 -0.43 16.97 6.08
N ALA A 12 0.09 15.74 6.03
CA ALA A 12 -0.27 14.80 4.98
C ALA A 12 -0.38 13.37 5.52
N VAL A 13 -1.23 12.57 4.88
CA VAL A 13 -1.33 11.12 5.10
C VAL A 13 -1.03 10.41 3.80
N PHE A 14 -0.08 9.47 3.86
CA PHE A 14 0.25 8.58 2.75
C PHE A 14 -0.35 7.21 3.03
N PHE A 15 -0.96 6.62 2.01
CA PHE A 15 -1.56 5.31 2.09
C PHE A 15 -0.84 4.32 1.18
N ASP A 16 -0.64 3.10 1.63
CA ASP A 16 -0.47 1.98 0.72
C ASP A 16 -1.79 1.67 0.00
N ALA A 17 -1.75 0.85 -1.06
CA ALA A 17 -2.93 0.50 -1.84
C ALA A 17 -3.47 -0.89 -1.53
N GLY A 18 -2.65 -1.94 -1.67
CA GLY A 18 -3.06 -3.33 -1.46
C GLY A 18 -3.34 -3.66 -0.01
N ALA A 19 -4.38 -4.43 0.30
CA ALA A 19 -4.81 -4.72 1.68
C ALA A 19 -5.04 -3.48 2.58
N THR A 20 -4.78 -2.29 2.05
CA THR A 20 -4.99 -1.00 2.74
C THR A 20 -6.22 -0.27 2.19
N LEU A 21 -6.20 0.13 0.93
CA LEU A 21 -7.32 0.79 0.24
C LEU A 21 -8.18 -0.21 -0.54
N LEU A 22 -7.53 -1.19 -1.16
CA LEU A 22 -8.12 -2.15 -2.09
C LEU A 22 -7.83 -3.58 -1.65
N TYR A 23 -8.78 -4.48 -1.94
CA TYR A 23 -8.59 -5.92 -1.81
C TYR A 23 -9.14 -6.64 -3.04
N PRO A 24 -8.57 -7.80 -3.41
CA PRO A 24 -9.05 -8.58 -4.54
C PRO A 24 -10.35 -9.31 -4.18
N ASP A 25 -11.32 -9.31 -5.12
CA ASP A 25 -12.57 -10.04 -5.02
C ASP A 25 -12.98 -10.58 -6.39
N PRO A 26 -12.93 -11.91 -6.59
CA PRO A 26 -12.65 -12.95 -5.59
C PRO A 26 -11.19 -12.97 -5.11
N PRO A 27 -10.88 -13.71 -4.01
CA PRO A 27 -9.53 -13.87 -3.49
C PRO A 27 -8.52 -14.35 -4.56
N VAL A 28 -7.28 -13.87 -4.46
CA VAL A 28 -6.22 -14.14 -5.46
C VAL A 28 -6.08 -15.64 -5.72
N GLU A 29 -6.03 -16.45 -4.67
CA GLU A 29 -5.87 -17.90 -4.75
C GLU A 29 -7.00 -18.59 -5.51
N GLU A 30 -8.22 -18.09 -5.43
CA GLU A 30 -9.37 -18.64 -6.16
C GLU A 30 -9.26 -18.34 -7.67
N VAL A 31 -8.82 -17.13 -8.02
CA VAL A 31 -8.59 -16.73 -9.41
C VAL A 31 -7.51 -17.60 -10.04
N TYR A 32 -6.40 -17.78 -9.34
CA TYR A 32 -5.29 -18.61 -9.82
C TYR A 32 -5.71 -20.08 -9.95
N ALA A 33 -6.41 -20.64 -8.97
CA ALA A 33 -6.93 -22.01 -9.04
C ALA A 33 -7.81 -22.22 -10.28
N ARG A 34 -8.70 -21.27 -10.55
CA ARG A 34 -9.60 -21.30 -11.73
C ARG A 34 -8.81 -21.23 -13.04
N VAL A 35 -7.86 -20.32 -13.14
CA VAL A 35 -7.08 -20.14 -14.38
C VAL A 35 -6.18 -21.33 -14.65
N PHE A 36 -5.51 -21.86 -13.62
CA PHE A 36 -4.64 -23.02 -13.76
C PHE A 36 -5.44 -24.33 -14.03
N SER A 37 -6.65 -24.44 -13.52
CA SER A 37 -7.53 -25.56 -13.86
C SER A 37 -7.87 -25.58 -15.36
N GLY A 38 -7.97 -24.42 -16.01
CA GLY A 38 -8.12 -24.31 -17.46
C GLY A 38 -6.89 -24.78 -18.24
N ASP A 39 -5.72 -24.86 -17.60
CA ASP A 39 -4.48 -25.41 -18.16
C ASP A 39 -4.28 -26.91 -17.82
N GLY A 40 -5.32 -27.60 -17.32
CA GLY A 40 -5.30 -29.01 -16.98
C GLY A 40 -4.76 -29.35 -15.58
N ALA A 41 -4.30 -28.37 -14.82
CA ALA A 41 -3.86 -28.55 -13.43
C ALA A 41 -5.05 -28.44 -12.46
N ARG A 42 -4.98 -29.17 -11.33
CA ARG A 42 -6.00 -29.10 -10.29
C ARG A 42 -5.36 -28.74 -8.96
N PHE A 43 -5.58 -27.49 -8.53
CA PHE A 43 -5.13 -26.99 -7.24
C PHE A 43 -6.30 -26.47 -6.45
N THR A 44 -6.27 -26.64 -5.13
CA THR A 44 -7.20 -25.97 -4.21
C THR A 44 -6.76 -24.55 -3.97
N ALA A 45 -7.67 -23.70 -3.49
CA ALA A 45 -7.32 -22.35 -3.04
C ALA A 45 -6.27 -22.36 -1.89
N GLY A 46 -6.27 -23.41 -1.05
CA GLY A 46 -5.27 -23.61 -0.01
C GLY A 46 -3.87 -23.81 -0.58
N ASP A 47 -3.73 -24.73 -1.54
CA ASP A 47 -2.43 -24.98 -2.19
C ASP A 47 -1.86 -23.70 -2.81
N LEU A 48 -2.73 -22.92 -3.47
CA LEU A 48 -2.35 -21.65 -4.09
C LEU A 48 -1.97 -20.60 -3.06
N ARG A 49 -2.68 -20.51 -1.94
CA ARG A 49 -2.37 -19.57 -0.85
C ARG A 49 -0.97 -19.80 -0.31
N ASP A 50 -0.62 -21.05 -0.02
CA ASP A 50 0.68 -21.41 0.53
C ASP A 50 1.80 -21.16 -0.50
N ALA A 51 1.60 -21.55 -1.76
CA ALA A 51 2.56 -21.31 -2.84
C ALA A 51 2.78 -19.82 -3.13
N LEU A 52 1.72 -19.02 -3.13
CA LEU A 52 1.79 -17.56 -3.29
C LEU A 52 2.54 -16.92 -2.12
N ALA A 53 2.21 -17.28 -0.87
CA ALA A 53 2.88 -16.76 0.31
C ALA A 53 4.39 -17.09 0.31
N ALA A 54 4.75 -18.35 0.00
CA ALA A 54 6.15 -18.77 -0.09
C ALA A 54 6.90 -18.03 -1.23
N THR A 55 6.24 -17.83 -2.38
CA THR A 55 6.84 -17.10 -3.50
C THR A 55 7.08 -15.63 -3.15
N TRP A 56 6.11 -14.95 -2.51
CA TRP A 56 6.30 -13.57 -2.05
C TRP A 56 7.41 -13.46 -1.01
N ALA A 57 7.50 -14.39 -0.05
CA ALA A 57 8.58 -14.41 0.94
C ALA A 57 9.95 -14.55 0.28
N ALA A 58 10.06 -15.40 -0.76
CA ALA A 58 11.30 -15.56 -1.53
C ALA A 58 11.67 -14.29 -2.30
N VAL A 59 10.68 -13.64 -2.97
CA VAL A 59 10.88 -12.36 -3.65
C VAL A 59 11.40 -11.30 -2.68
N GLN A 60 10.77 -11.16 -1.51
CA GLN A 60 11.20 -10.20 -0.48
C GLN A 60 12.60 -10.49 0.07
N ALA A 61 12.97 -11.76 0.20
CA ALA A 61 14.32 -12.16 0.65
C ALA A 61 15.41 -11.87 -0.39
N GLU A 62 15.07 -11.89 -1.69
CA GLU A 62 15.97 -11.58 -2.79
C GLU A 62 16.17 -10.09 -3.03
N GLU A 63 15.26 -9.25 -2.52
CA GLU A 63 15.36 -7.78 -2.56
C GLU A 63 16.46 -7.29 -1.59
N LYS A 64 17.71 -7.31 -2.04
CA LYS A 64 18.84 -6.95 -1.18
C LYS A 64 18.98 -5.45 -0.95
N ASP A 65 18.59 -4.61 -1.89
CA ASP A 65 18.90 -3.18 -1.92
C ASP A 65 17.72 -2.29 -2.35
N GLY A 66 16.46 -2.67 -2.02
CA GLY A 66 15.29 -1.80 -2.15
C GLY A 66 15.01 -1.24 -3.55
N GLY A 67 15.49 -1.92 -4.57
CA GLY A 67 15.19 -1.58 -5.96
C GLY A 67 13.70 -1.76 -6.28
N ASP A 68 13.29 -1.30 -7.44
CA ASP A 68 11.98 -1.62 -7.96
C ASP A 68 11.89 -3.11 -8.31
N ARG A 69 11.08 -3.87 -7.56
CA ARG A 69 10.89 -5.31 -7.76
C ARG A 69 10.32 -5.67 -9.13
N TYR A 70 9.67 -4.73 -9.79
CA TYR A 70 9.04 -4.95 -11.09
C TYR A 70 9.99 -4.69 -12.28
N GLY A 71 11.21 -4.18 -12.05
CA GLY A 71 12.16 -3.84 -13.12
C GLY A 71 11.70 -2.64 -13.96
N GLY A 72 10.96 -1.72 -13.36
CA GLY A 72 10.28 -0.62 -14.04
C GLY A 72 9.11 -1.09 -14.89
N VAL A 73 8.43 -0.16 -15.51
CA VAL A 73 7.26 -0.43 -16.38
C VAL A 73 7.56 -1.47 -17.47
N ARG A 74 8.80 -1.52 -17.96
CA ARG A 74 9.22 -2.48 -19.00
C ARG A 74 9.42 -3.89 -18.49
N GLY A 75 9.80 -4.05 -17.22
CA GLY A 75 10.07 -5.34 -16.58
C GLY A 75 8.85 -6.03 -15.99
N GLU A 76 7.72 -5.35 -15.85
CA GLU A 76 6.52 -5.89 -15.16
C GLU A 76 6.07 -7.25 -15.67
N ALA A 77 5.98 -7.41 -16.99
CA ALA A 77 5.52 -8.66 -17.58
C ALA A 77 6.52 -9.82 -17.32
N GLU A 78 7.82 -9.53 -17.33
CA GLU A 78 8.87 -10.48 -17.02
C GLU A 78 8.84 -10.89 -15.55
N PHE A 79 8.72 -9.92 -14.66
CA PHE A 79 8.53 -10.14 -13.21
C PHE A 79 7.35 -11.08 -12.96
N TRP A 80 6.17 -10.77 -13.49
CA TRP A 80 4.96 -11.56 -13.25
C TRP A 80 5.07 -12.97 -13.85
N ARG A 81 5.72 -13.14 -15.02
CA ARG A 81 5.98 -14.48 -15.58
C ARG A 81 6.93 -15.28 -14.69
N ALA A 82 7.99 -14.68 -14.19
CA ALA A 82 8.92 -15.32 -13.27
C ALA A 82 8.23 -15.70 -11.96
N PHE A 83 7.43 -14.78 -11.39
CA PHE A 83 6.65 -15.03 -10.20
C PHE A 83 5.70 -16.23 -10.36
N LEU A 84 4.92 -16.25 -11.43
CA LEU A 84 3.99 -17.33 -11.73
C LEU A 84 4.70 -18.66 -11.97
N THR A 85 5.87 -18.64 -12.61
CA THR A 85 6.69 -19.82 -12.79
C THR A 85 7.15 -20.40 -11.46
N ARG A 86 7.52 -19.57 -10.50
CA ARG A 86 7.86 -20.02 -9.14
C ARG A 86 6.65 -20.60 -8.41
N VAL A 87 5.49 -19.95 -8.49
CA VAL A 87 4.25 -20.49 -7.91
C VAL A 87 3.96 -21.89 -8.45
N ARG A 88 4.02 -22.10 -9.77
CA ARG A 88 3.83 -23.42 -10.39
C ARG A 88 4.92 -24.40 -9.99
N GLY A 89 6.15 -23.92 -9.87
CA GLY A 89 7.30 -24.76 -9.42
C GLY A 89 7.08 -25.35 -8.02
N LEU A 90 6.43 -24.62 -7.13
CA LEU A 90 6.10 -25.09 -5.78
C LEU A 90 4.90 -26.05 -5.74
N LEU A 91 4.05 -26.06 -6.77
CA LEU A 91 2.82 -26.86 -6.82
C LEU A 91 3.08 -28.21 -7.54
N ASP A 92 3.42 -28.17 -8.81
CA ASP A 92 3.54 -29.37 -9.66
C ASP A 92 4.74 -29.35 -10.61
N GLY A 93 5.57 -28.30 -10.53
CA GLY A 93 6.69 -28.11 -11.45
C GLY A 93 6.28 -27.73 -12.89
N GLY A 94 5.00 -27.46 -13.11
CA GLY A 94 4.48 -27.14 -14.42
C GLY A 94 4.85 -25.72 -14.89
N VAL A 95 4.59 -25.46 -16.16
CA VAL A 95 4.81 -24.15 -16.80
C VAL A 95 3.46 -23.42 -16.92
N VAL A 96 3.48 -22.11 -16.72
CA VAL A 96 2.30 -21.27 -16.97
C VAL A 96 2.20 -21.01 -18.47
N SER A 97 1.09 -21.40 -19.08
CA SER A 97 0.87 -21.13 -20.49
C SER A 97 0.77 -19.64 -20.77
N PRO A 98 1.17 -19.16 -21.97
CA PRO A 98 0.94 -17.76 -22.36
C PRO A 98 -0.52 -17.33 -22.20
N ALA A 99 -1.47 -18.22 -22.52
CA ALA A 99 -2.90 -17.94 -22.37
C ALA A 99 -3.33 -17.80 -20.92
N ALA A 100 -2.80 -18.61 -19.99
CA ALA A 100 -3.06 -18.46 -18.56
C ALA A 100 -2.47 -17.15 -18.01
N PHE A 101 -1.25 -16.80 -18.43
CA PHE A 101 -0.63 -15.53 -18.07
C PHE A 101 -1.50 -14.33 -18.50
N GLU A 102 -1.92 -14.29 -19.77
CA GLU A 102 -2.75 -13.20 -20.28
C GLU A 102 -4.12 -13.11 -19.57
N ARG A 103 -4.74 -14.26 -19.24
CA ARG A 103 -5.98 -14.28 -18.46
C ARG A 103 -5.80 -13.69 -17.06
N LEU A 104 -4.70 -14.05 -16.36
CA LEU A 104 -4.39 -13.50 -15.04
C LEU A 104 -4.09 -11.99 -15.13
N ALA A 105 -3.25 -11.59 -16.08
CA ALA A 105 -2.91 -10.19 -16.29
C ALA A 105 -4.16 -9.34 -16.62
N ALA A 106 -5.02 -9.81 -17.52
CA ALA A 106 -6.27 -9.15 -17.85
C ALA A 106 -7.20 -9.04 -16.65
N HIS A 107 -7.31 -10.11 -15.84
CA HIS A 107 -8.16 -10.11 -14.65
C HIS A 107 -7.69 -9.06 -13.64
N PHE A 108 -6.42 -9.12 -13.19
CA PHE A 108 -5.92 -8.21 -12.13
C PHE A 108 -5.71 -6.77 -12.59
N ARG A 109 -5.71 -6.50 -13.90
CA ARG A 109 -5.77 -5.15 -14.49
C ARG A 109 -7.20 -4.64 -14.65
N SER A 110 -8.20 -5.44 -14.35
CA SER A 110 -9.60 -5.06 -14.41
C SER A 110 -10.05 -4.47 -13.07
N ARG A 111 -10.87 -3.43 -13.12
CA ARG A 111 -11.50 -2.83 -11.95
C ARG A 111 -12.35 -3.85 -11.18
N GLU A 112 -12.99 -4.75 -11.90
CA GLU A 112 -13.92 -5.75 -11.36
C GLU A 112 -13.25 -6.77 -10.45
N ALA A 113 -11.91 -6.93 -10.57
CA ALA A 113 -11.11 -7.81 -9.72
C ALA A 113 -10.84 -7.24 -8.31
N TRP A 114 -11.21 -5.99 -8.08
CA TRP A 114 -10.85 -5.28 -6.85
C TRP A 114 -12.07 -4.65 -6.19
N ARG A 115 -12.01 -4.52 -4.88
CA ARG A 115 -12.99 -3.80 -4.07
C ARG A 115 -12.28 -2.79 -3.18
N VAL A 116 -12.95 -1.68 -2.92
CA VAL A 116 -12.53 -0.67 -1.95
C VAL A 116 -13.00 -1.11 -0.57
N TYR A 117 -12.12 -1.06 0.43
CA TYR A 117 -12.55 -1.33 1.81
C TYR A 117 -13.60 -0.30 2.27
N PRO A 118 -14.60 -0.72 3.07
CA PRO A 118 -15.70 0.17 3.47
C PRO A 118 -15.30 1.43 4.24
N ASP A 119 -14.15 1.39 4.93
CA ASP A 119 -13.63 2.49 5.74
C ASP A 119 -12.80 3.51 4.94
N VAL A 120 -12.53 3.24 3.66
CA VAL A 120 -11.66 4.10 2.81
C VAL A 120 -12.32 5.42 2.47
N LEU A 121 -13.48 5.40 1.81
CA LEU A 121 -14.13 6.64 1.39
C LEU A 121 -14.43 7.58 2.57
N PRO A 122 -15.02 7.08 3.70
CA PRO A 122 -15.29 7.95 4.84
C PRO A 122 -14.04 8.63 5.40
N ILE A 123 -12.89 7.92 5.47
CA ILE A 123 -11.67 8.53 5.99
C ILE A 123 -11.03 9.50 5.01
N LEU A 124 -11.04 9.20 3.70
CA LEU A 124 -10.51 10.11 2.68
C LEU A 124 -11.30 11.43 2.65
N GLU A 125 -12.63 11.37 2.72
CA GLU A 125 -13.51 12.53 2.83
C GLU A 125 -13.23 13.35 4.09
N HIS A 126 -13.10 12.67 5.24
CA HIS A 126 -12.79 13.31 6.52
C HIS A 126 -11.44 14.06 6.46
N LEU A 127 -10.38 13.42 5.97
CA LEU A 127 -9.05 14.02 5.88
C LEU A 127 -9.00 15.16 4.87
N LYS A 128 -9.69 15.04 3.75
CA LYS A 128 -9.82 16.10 2.75
C LYS A 128 -10.56 17.31 3.31
N ALA A 129 -11.64 17.10 4.07
CA ALA A 129 -12.37 18.17 4.74
C ALA A 129 -11.56 18.87 5.83
N ALA A 130 -10.56 18.19 6.41
CA ALA A 130 -9.61 18.74 7.37
C ALA A 130 -8.38 19.41 6.72
N ASP A 131 -8.37 19.58 5.40
CA ASP A 131 -7.26 20.14 4.61
C ASP A 131 -5.93 19.40 4.83
N VAL A 132 -5.99 18.05 4.93
CA VAL A 132 -4.83 17.17 5.02
C VAL A 132 -4.45 16.70 3.62
N GLY A 133 -3.18 16.85 3.24
CA GLY A 133 -2.65 16.36 1.97
C GLY A 133 -2.72 14.82 1.91
N LEU A 134 -3.14 14.26 0.78
CA LEU A 134 -3.27 12.81 0.62
C LEU A 134 -2.43 12.30 -0.56
N ALA A 135 -1.73 11.20 -0.35
CA ALA A 135 -0.97 10.53 -1.39
C ALA A 135 -1.09 9.00 -1.25
N VAL A 136 -0.83 8.30 -2.37
CA VAL A 136 -0.60 6.87 -2.37
C VAL A 136 0.91 6.61 -2.57
N VAL A 137 1.46 5.68 -1.77
CA VAL A 137 2.83 5.16 -1.94
C VAL A 137 2.76 3.64 -1.90
N SER A 138 2.90 2.99 -3.05
CA SER A 138 2.65 1.56 -3.15
C SER A 138 3.68 0.82 -4.01
N ASN A 139 4.06 -0.36 -3.54
CA ASN A 139 4.79 -1.34 -4.34
C ASN A 139 3.78 -2.05 -5.25
N TRP A 140 3.64 -1.55 -6.47
CA TRP A 140 2.66 -2.03 -7.45
C TRP A 140 3.20 -1.87 -8.87
N ASP A 141 2.54 -2.52 -9.83
CA ASP A 141 2.78 -2.28 -11.24
C ASP A 141 2.20 -0.95 -11.72
N SER A 142 2.52 -0.55 -12.95
CA SER A 142 2.13 0.74 -13.52
C SER A 142 0.62 0.92 -13.71
N PHE A 143 -0.18 -0.12 -13.47
CA PHE A 143 -1.63 -0.06 -13.66
C PHE A 143 -2.38 0.57 -12.48
N LEU A 144 -1.79 0.66 -11.28
CA LEU A 144 -2.44 1.17 -10.07
C LEU A 144 -3.16 2.53 -10.27
N PRO A 145 -2.59 3.55 -10.93
CA PRO A 145 -3.29 4.82 -11.11
C PRO A 145 -4.64 4.69 -11.82
N ARG A 146 -4.71 3.83 -12.86
CA ARG A 146 -5.97 3.54 -13.59
C ARG A 146 -6.96 2.77 -12.71
N LEU A 147 -6.47 1.89 -11.85
CA LEU A 147 -7.31 1.16 -10.91
C LEU A 147 -7.95 2.11 -9.89
N LEU A 148 -7.17 3.02 -9.32
CA LEU A 148 -7.68 4.06 -8.41
C LEU A 148 -8.69 4.99 -9.09
N GLU A 149 -8.44 5.38 -10.35
CA GLU A 149 -9.37 6.16 -11.15
C GLU A 149 -10.68 5.41 -11.37
N GLY A 150 -10.61 4.14 -11.79
CA GLY A 150 -11.77 3.27 -11.99
C GLY A 150 -12.65 3.10 -10.76
N HIS A 151 -12.07 3.19 -9.56
CA HIS A 151 -12.78 3.16 -8.29
C HIS A 151 -13.20 4.55 -7.76
N GLY A 152 -12.93 5.63 -8.50
CA GLY A 152 -13.26 6.99 -8.09
C GLY A 152 -12.40 7.53 -6.94
N LEU A 153 -11.25 6.90 -6.67
CA LEU A 153 -10.35 7.31 -5.60
C LEU A 153 -9.35 8.39 -6.00
N SER A 154 -9.01 8.50 -7.31
CA SER A 154 -8.03 9.47 -7.81
C SER A 154 -8.26 10.92 -7.38
N PRO A 155 -9.51 11.45 -7.29
CA PRO A 155 -9.74 12.84 -6.89
C PRO A 155 -9.39 13.17 -5.44
N PHE A 156 -9.09 12.18 -4.62
CA PHE A 156 -8.66 12.39 -3.23
C PHE A 156 -7.15 12.62 -3.14
N PHE A 157 -6.36 12.06 -4.05
CA PHE A 157 -4.92 12.04 -3.94
C PHE A 157 -4.25 13.11 -4.78
N GLN A 158 -3.34 13.87 -4.18
CA GLN A 158 -2.52 14.87 -4.85
C GLN A 158 -1.40 14.23 -5.68
N THR A 159 -0.94 13.04 -5.26
CA THR A 159 0.03 12.23 -6.00
C THR A 159 -0.13 10.74 -5.71
N VAL A 160 0.26 9.92 -6.68
CA VAL A 160 0.31 8.47 -6.58
C VAL A 160 1.73 8.04 -6.98
N SER A 161 2.52 7.61 -6.00
CA SER A 161 3.88 7.10 -6.18
C SER A 161 3.82 5.57 -6.23
N VAL A 162 4.15 5.00 -7.39
CA VAL A 162 4.10 3.57 -7.68
C VAL A 162 5.51 3.08 -7.97
N SER A 163 5.96 2.02 -7.30
CA SER A 163 7.34 1.55 -7.42
C SER A 163 7.78 1.31 -8.85
N ALA A 164 6.96 0.67 -9.68
CA ALA A 164 7.27 0.40 -11.08
C ALA A 164 7.41 1.69 -11.93
N ILE A 165 6.73 2.78 -11.56
CA ILE A 165 6.82 4.07 -12.24
C ILE A 165 8.01 4.87 -11.70
N GLU A 166 8.24 4.81 -10.39
CA GLU A 166 9.31 5.56 -9.71
C GLU A 166 10.70 4.95 -9.89
N GLY A 167 10.78 3.66 -10.26
CA GLY A 167 12.04 2.90 -10.30
C GLY A 167 12.65 2.64 -8.93
N THR A 168 11.88 2.83 -7.87
CA THR A 168 12.23 2.57 -6.47
C THR A 168 10.97 2.24 -5.69
N GLY A 169 11.05 1.37 -4.69
CA GLY A 169 9.91 0.92 -3.91
C GLY A 169 10.16 0.95 -2.42
N LYS A 170 9.12 0.73 -1.63
CA LYS A 170 9.23 0.52 -0.19
C LYS A 170 10.00 -0.79 0.08
N PRO A 171 10.83 -0.87 1.10
CA PRO A 171 11.01 0.08 2.21
C PRO A 171 12.00 1.22 1.95
N GLU A 172 12.48 1.42 0.72
CA GLU A 172 13.46 2.47 0.43
C GLU A 172 12.93 3.85 0.76
N ALA A 173 13.78 4.64 1.46
CA ALA A 173 13.43 5.99 1.87
C ALA A 173 13.16 6.93 0.68
N GLU A 174 13.71 6.62 -0.48
CA GLU A 174 13.63 7.47 -1.66
C GLU A 174 12.22 7.66 -2.19
N ILE A 175 11.39 6.59 -2.23
CA ILE A 175 10.01 6.71 -2.71
C ILE A 175 9.17 7.63 -1.79
N PHE A 176 9.40 7.55 -0.48
CA PHE A 176 8.72 8.41 0.49
C PHE A 176 9.19 9.87 0.37
N ARG A 177 10.51 10.12 0.23
CA ARG A 177 11.07 11.46 0.09
C ARG A 177 10.58 12.16 -1.18
N ARG A 178 10.53 11.45 -2.31
CA ARG A 178 9.99 11.99 -3.56
C ARG A 178 8.52 12.37 -3.40
N THR A 179 7.74 11.55 -2.69
CA THR A 179 6.33 11.84 -2.42
C THR A 179 6.18 13.06 -1.52
N CYS A 180 6.99 13.19 -0.46
CA CYS A 180 7.04 14.39 0.39
C CYS A 180 7.35 15.65 -0.43
N ALA A 181 8.37 15.59 -1.30
CA ALA A 181 8.76 16.72 -2.13
C ALA A 181 7.65 17.19 -3.08
N ARG A 182 6.88 16.24 -3.66
CA ARG A 182 5.73 16.57 -4.53
C ARG A 182 4.60 17.26 -3.79
N LEU A 183 4.40 16.93 -2.51
CA LEU A 183 3.38 17.58 -1.67
C LEU A 183 3.89 18.83 -0.96
N GLY A 184 5.18 19.13 -1.00
CA GLY A 184 5.77 20.26 -0.29
C GLY A 184 5.68 20.13 1.23
N VAL A 185 5.86 18.91 1.76
CA VAL A 185 5.84 18.59 3.19
C VAL A 185 7.15 17.98 3.65
N SER A 186 7.51 18.20 4.93
CA SER A 186 8.64 17.52 5.55
C SER A 186 8.25 16.11 5.99
N PRO A 187 9.17 15.12 6.00
CA PRO A 187 8.85 13.75 6.40
C PRO A 187 8.15 13.64 7.76
N GLU A 188 8.60 14.40 8.77
CA GLU A 188 8.02 14.41 10.12
C GLU A 188 6.58 14.94 10.19
N GLU A 189 6.11 15.64 9.15
CA GLU A 189 4.73 16.13 9.02
C GLU A 189 3.80 15.10 8.36
N VAL A 190 4.33 13.93 7.98
CA VAL A 190 3.58 12.90 7.27
C VAL A 190 3.30 11.71 8.19
N LEU A 191 2.08 11.19 8.09
CA LEU A 191 1.71 9.87 8.62
C LEU A 191 1.58 8.91 7.44
N HIS A 192 2.33 7.81 7.43
CA HIS A 192 2.13 6.70 6.50
C HIS A 192 1.30 5.60 7.13
N VAL A 193 0.37 5.04 6.37
CA VAL A 193 -0.53 3.96 6.78
C VAL A 193 -0.50 2.85 5.73
N GLY A 194 -0.14 1.64 6.14
CA GLY A 194 -0.13 0.46 5.28
C GLY A 194 -0.12 -0.82 6.09
N ASP A 195 -0.24 -1.98 5.43
CA ASP A 195 -0.42 -3.29 6.07
C ASP A 195 0.88 -4.08 6.26
N SER A 196 1.98 -3.68 5.59
CA SER A 196 3.26 -4.36 5.67
C SER A 196 4.12 -3.83 6.83
N PRO A 197 4.51 -4.68 7.81
CA PRO A 197 5.44 -4.26 8.86
C PRO A 197 6.77 -3.74 8.30
N ARG A 198 7.35 -4.42 7.29
CA ARG A 198 8.63 -4.06 6.69
C ARG A 198 8.51 -2.86 5.76
N ASP A 199 7.65 -2.97 4.75
CA ASP A 199 7.61 -2.00 3.65
C ASP A 199 6.96 -0.69 4.08
N ASP A 200 5.87 -0.75 4.87
CA ASP A 200 5.11 0.42 5.28
C ASP A 200 5.58 0.97 6.62
N TYR A 201 5.54 0.14 7.67
CA TYR A 201 5.78 0.63 9.03
C TYR A 201 7.26 0.97 9.24
N GLU A 202 8.16 0.02 8.98
CA GLU A 202 9.60 0.22 9.17
C GLU A 202 10.18 1.13 8.07
N GLY A 203 9.78 0.93 6.80
CA GLY A 203 10.25 1.71 5.65
C GLY A 203 9.92 3.20 5.79
N ALA A 204 8.69 3.55 6.13
CA ALA A 204 8.29 4.94 6.34
C ALA A 204 9.05 5.58 7.52
N ARG A 205 9.22 4.86 8.63
CA ARG A 205 10.00 5.34 9.80
C ARG A 205 11.48 5.54 9.43
N GLY A 206 12.06 4.63 8.65
CA GLY A 206 13.41 4.77 8.12
C GLY A 206 13.60 5.99 7.21
N ALA A 207 12.53 6.43 6.56
CA ALA A 207 12.50 7.65 5.76
C ALA A 207 12.25 8.94 6.58
N GLY A 208 12.00 8.82 7.90
CA GLY A 208 11.73 9.94 8.81
C GLY A 208 10.24 10.29 8.94
N LEU A 209 9.34 9.51 8.35
CA LEU A 209 7.90 9.69 8.51
C LEU A 209 7.42 9.10 9.84
N ARG A 210 6.23 9.52 10.25
CA ARG A 210 5.45 8.76 11.22
C ARG A 210 4.75 7.62 10.49
N ALA A 211 4.59 6.47 11.15
CA ALA A 211 3.92 5.32 10.55
C ALA A 211 2.96 4.66 11.54
N VAL A 212 1.89 4.10 11.01
CA VAL A 212 0.93 3.25 11.71
C VAL A 212 0.68 2.03 10.86
N LEU A 213 0.81 0.84 11.47
CA LEU A 213 0.51 -0.41 10.82
C LEU A 213 -1.01 -0.65 10.78
N LEU A 214 -1.56 -0.88 9.60
CA LEU A 214 -2.95 -1.32 9.44
C LEU A 214 -3.01 -2.85 9.53
N ASP A 215 -3.36 -3.36 10.69
CA ASP A 215 -3.40 -4.79 11.01
C ASP A 215 -4.85 -5.26 11.13
N ARG A 216 -5.56 -5.34 10.00
CA ARG A 216 -7.00 -5.66 9.94
C ARG A 216 -7.34 -7.01 10.58
N ASP A 217 -6.42 -7.97 10.47
CA ASP A 217 -6.62 -9.36 10.89
C ASP A 217 -5.93 -9.71 12.22
N ASP A 218 -5.34 -8.72 12.93
CA ASP A 218 -4.62 -8.92 14.20
C ASP A 218 -3.43 -9.88 14.12
N ARG A 219 -2.69 -9.83 13.00
CA ARG A 219 -1.54 -10.70 12.75
C ARG A 219 -0.25 -10.22 13.42
N HIS A 220 -0.18 -8.94 13.78
CA HIS A 220 1.02 -8.27 14.30
C HIS A 220 0.77 -7.60 15.67
N PRO A 221 0.28 -8.34 16.69
CA PRO A 221 -0.11 -7.76 17.98
C PRO A 221 1.08 -7.16 18.77
N HIS A 222 2.31 -7.45 18.34
CA HIS A 222 3.55 -6.93 18.93
C HIS A 222 3.93 -5.52 18.44
N VAL A 223 3.31 -5.02 17.37
CA VAL A 223 3.54 -3.66 16.87
C VAL A 223 2.71 -2.67 17.68
N ALA A 224 3.38 -1.71 18.34
CA ALA A 224 2.71 -0.79 19.27
C ALA A 224 1.81 0.23 18.57
N GLU A 225 2.30 0.81 17.46
CA GLU A 225 1.54 1.78 16.67
C GLU A 225 0.79 1.05 15.55
N ARG A 226 -0.29 0.35 15.90
CA ARG A 226 -1.16 -0.35 14.96
C ARG A 226 -2.63 0.01 15.14
N ILE A 227 -3.36 -0.11 14.05
CA ILE A 227 -4.82 0.08 13.96
C ILE A 227 -5.45 -1.10 13.23
N ARG A 228 -6.73 -1.33 13.41
CA ARG A 228 -7.50 -2.37 12.70
C ARG A 228 -8.40 -1.80 11.60
N SER A 229 -8.61 -0.50 11.62
CA SER A 229 -9.43 0.21 10.65
C SER A 229 -8.86 1.58 10.36
N LEU A 230 -8.99 2.02 9.12
CA LEU A 230 -8.61 3.38 8.73
C LEU A 230 -9.40 4.46 9.47
N SER A 231 -10.59 4.16 9.98
CA SER A 231 -11.38 5.11 10.78
C SER A 231 -10.65 5.58 12.04
N GLU A 232 -9.71 4.80 12.57
CA GLU A 232 -8.97 5.15 13.78
C GLU A 232 -7.97 6.30 13.56
N ILE A 233 -7.53 6.56 12.32
CA ILE A 233 -6.62 7.69 12.05
C ILE A 233 -7.32 9.05 12.05
N ALA A 234 -8.64 9.11 12.02
CA ALA A 234 -9.39 10.36 12.13
C ALA A 234 -9.01 11.17 13.38
N GLY A 235 -8.81 10.48 14.51
CA GLY A 235 -8.36 11.09 15.76
C GLY A 235 -6.88 11.48 15.79
N ILE A 236 -6.06 10.89 14.94
CA ILE A 236 -4.61 11.16 14.85
C ILE A 236 -4.36 12.40 13.99
N ALA A 237 -5.05 12.54 12.85
CA ALA A 237 -4.95 13.67 11.94
C ALA A 237 -5.69 14.92 12.44
N GLY A 238 -6.77 14.75 13.20
CA GLY A 238 -7.61 15.84 13.72
C GLY A 238 -7.07 16.56 14.97
N ARG A 239 -5.94 16.12 15.54
CA ARG A 239 -5.31 16.83 16.68
C ARG A 239 -4.37 17.94 16.24
N ALA A 240 -4.79 18.76 15.28
CA ALA A 240 -4.26 20.10 15.11
C ALA A 240 -4.70 20.94 16.32
N ALA A 241 -3.75 21.54 17.04
CA ALA A 241 -4.02 22.46 18.13
C ALA A 241 -5.09 23.47 17.69
N ARG A 242 -6.19 23.57 18.47
CA ARG A 242 -7.02 24.78 18.45
C ARG A 242 -6.05 25.95 18.68
N PRO A 243 -6.07 27.03 17.88
CA PRO A 243 -5.39 28.24 18.28
C PRO A 243 -6.09 28.68 19.59
N ASP A 244 -5.34 28.66 20.69
CA ASP A 244 -5.78 29.21 21.94
C ASP A 244 -6.22 30.64 21.64
N LEU A 245 -7.49 30.92 21.91
CA LEU A 245 -8.02 32.27 21.96
C LEU A 245 -7.15 33.04 22.95
N ILE A 246 -6.25 33.87 22.43
CA ILE A 246 -5.49 34.81 23.23
C ILE A 246 -6.53 35.71 23.87
N GLY A 247 -6.70 35.54 25.20
CA GLY A 247 -7.60 36.32 25.99
C GLY A 247 -7.30 37.81 25.81
N SER A 248 -8.31 38.54 25.39
CA SER A 248 -8.33 39.99 25.52
C SER A 248 -8.19 40.35 26.99
N ALA A 249 -7.07 40.98 27.33
CA ALA A 249 -6.88 41.58 28.63
C ALA A 249 -7.93 42.70 28.82
N PRO A 250 -8.55 42.84 30.00
CA PRO A 250 -9.42 43.95 30.26
C PRO A 250 -8.58 45.21 30.43
N THR A 251 -8.88 46.21 29.60
CA THR A 251 -8.41 47.59 29.83
C THR A 251 -9.15 48.16 31.03
N SER A 252 -8.38 48.52 32.04
CA SER A 252 -8.78 49.41 33.13
C SER A 252 -8.50 50.84 32.76
#